data_86147dadcee7b1546fb73e17144c5c5f
#
_entry.id   86147dadcee7b1546fb73e17144c5c5f
#
_cell.length_a   1.000
_cell.length_b   1.000
_cell.length_c   1.000
_cell.angle_alpha   90.00
_cell.angle_beta   90.00
_cell.angle_gamma   90.00
#
_symmetry.space_group_name_H-M   'P 1'
#
loop_
_entity.id
_entity.type
_entity.pdbx_description
1 polymer ?
#
loop_
_entity_poly.entity_id
_entity_poly.type
_entity_poly.pdbx_seq_one_letter_code
_entity_poly.pdbx_strand_id
1 'polypeptide(L)'
;MAVAERLSRTRRGQEIVVLERHDGFGRETSSRNSEVIHAGLYYAQDLLKTTLCIRGNPMLYELCRKEGVPHRKTGKLILATDKSEEQQLQGIFEQAEKNGVAGIRLVSGKEIEALEPYSFGLSGLYSPESGIIDSHQLMKYFEHTAESRGTTMAYGTEVIALEKSVDGYVVEIKDTDGEQLQLESAVVINSAGLWADRIAWMAGIDVDKEGYRIYPCKGEYFSVSSRHQGKVGRLVYPTPSTIHLGAHAVLSLDDRLKIGPNAVYVDEISYQVDEDGQEEFYSKARRFLPFLELEDLAPDMAGIRPKLYRKGEPFRDFIIQEEGERGLSGLVNLVGIESPGLTTCLTIAEEVDRLL
;
A
#
# COMPACT_ATOMS: atom_id res chain seq x y z
N MET A 1 -7.87 7.55 -7.61
CA MET A 1 -8.86 8.24 -6.75
C MET A 1 -8.26 9.48 -6.06
N ALA A 2 -7.26 9.38 -5.16
CA ALA A 2 -6.69 10.55 -4.48
C ALA A 2 -6.15 11.63 -5.44
N VAL A 3 -5.49 11.22 -6.54
CA VAL A 3 -5.04 12.14 -7.58
C VAL A 3 -6.22 12.85 -8.25
N ALA A 4 -7.27 12.12 -8.61
CA ALA A 4 -8.46 12.70 -9.24
C ALA A 4 -9.17 13.71 -8.30
N GLU A 5 -9.31 13.37 -7.00
CA GLU A 5 -9.83 14.32 -6.00
C GLU A 5 -8.97 15.59 -5.93
N ARG A 6 -7.65 15.43 -5.85
CA ARG A 6 -6.72 16.58 -5.79
C ARG A 6 -6.85 17.48 -7.00
N LEU A 7 -6.78 16.90 -8.21
CA LEU A 7 -6.84 17.66 -9.46
C LEU A 7 -8.20 18.29 -9.69
N SER A 8 -9.31 17.63 -9.33
CA SER A 8 -10.66 18.23 -9.40
C SER A 8 -10.78 19.50 -8.57
N ARG A 9 -9.98 19.63 -7.52
CA ARG A 9 -9.94 20.80 -6.65
C ARG A 9 -8.99 21.88 -7.15
N THR A 10 -7.81 21.50 -7.65
CA THR A 10 -6.72 22.44 -8.01
C THR A 10 -6.76 22.89 -9.47
N ARG A 11 -7.29 22.04 -10.37
CA ARG A 11 -7.35 22.27 -11.83
C ARG A 11 -8.77 22.57 -12.29
N ARG A 12 -9.42 23.57 -11.66
CA ARG A 12 -10.81 23.93 -11.98
C ARG A 12 -10.96 24.33 -13.45
N GLY A 13 -12.01 23.79 -14.07
CA GLY A 13 -12.32 24.05 -15.48
C GLY A 13 -11.62 23.09 -16.46
N GLN A 14 -10.80 22.17 -15.98
CA GLN A 14 -10.30 21.04 -16.76
C GLN A 14 -11.26 19.86 -16.64
N GLU A 15 -11.50 19.16 -17.73
CA GLU A 15 -12.22 17.90 -17.73
C GLU A 15 -11.29 16.80 -17.21
N ILE A 16 -11.75 16.04 -16.22
CA ILE A 16 -11.00 14.94 -15.64
C ILE A 16 -11.81 13.65 -15.80
N VAL A 17 -11.21 12.65 -16.44
CA VAL A 17 -11.80 11.33 -16.61
C VAL A 17 -10.91 10.29 -15.93
N VAL A 18 -11.49 9.43 -15.12
CA VAL A 18 -10.83 8.27 -14.52
C VAL A 18 -11.30 7.02 -15.26
N LEU A 19 -10.38 6.34 -15.92
CA LEU A 19 -10.63 5.08 -16.62
C LEU A 19 -10.26 3.92 -15.69
N GLU A 20 -11.20 3.02 -15.42
CA GLU A 20 -11.00 1.82 -14.60
C GLU A 20 -11.59 0.60 -15.33
N ARG A 21 -10.78 -0.43 -15.56
CA ARG A 21 -11.19 -1.62 -16.30
C ARG A 21 -12.21 -2.50 -15.55
N HIS A 22 -12.21 -2.42 -14.23
CA HIS A 22 -13.18 -3.15 -13.41
C HIS A 22 -14.51 -2.40 -13.29
N ASP A 23 -15.51 -3.08 -12.75
CA ASP A 23 -16.86 -2.57 -12.52
C ASP A 23 -16.96 -1.57 -11.34
N GLY A 24 -15.83 -1.23 -10.71
CA GLY A 24 -15.73 -0.31 -9.59
C GLY A 24 -14.30 -0.15 -9.11
N PHE A 25 -14.09 0.83 -8.25
CA PHE A 25 -12.77 1.11 -7.70
C PHE A 25 -12.24 -0.01 -6.78
N GLY A 26 -10.92 -0.07 -6.62
CA GLY A 26 -10.27 -0.85 -5.57
C GLY A 26 -10.37 -2.36 -5.72
N ARG A 27 -10.52 -2.89 -6.91
CA ARG A 27 -10.65 -4.34 -7.14
C ARG A 27 -9.35 -5.12 -6.97
N GLU A 28 -8.21 -4.42 -6.99
CA GLU A 28 -6.87 -5.02 -6.88
C GLU A 28 -6.13 -4.55 -5.62
N THR A 29 -4.89 -4.05 -5.75
CA THR A 29 -3.98 -3.71 -4.64
C THR A 29 -4.58 -2.75 -3.62
N SER A 30 -5.40 -1.78 -4.05
CA SER A 30 -5.92 -0.72 -3.18
C SER A 30 -6.89 -1.23 -2.09
N SER A 31 -7.61 -2.33 -2.30
CA SER A 31 -8.48 -2.96 -1.29
C SER A 31 -7.90 -4.24 -0.69
N ARG A 32 -6.89 -4.82 -1.35
CA ARG A 32 -6.30 -6.10 -0.94
C ARG A 32 -4.97 -5.87 -0.23
N ASN A 33 -5.04 -5.23 0.93
CA ASN A 33 -3.89 -4.86 1.75
C ASN A 33 -4.22 -4.95 3.25
N SER A 34 -3.27 -4.60 4.11
CA SER A 34 -3.42 -4.65 5.57
C SER A 34 -4.15 -3.45 6.17
N GLU A 35 -4.58 -2.48 5.37
CA GLU A 35 -5.25 -1.24 5.81
C GLU A 35 -4.49 -0.46 6.89
N VAL A 36 -3.15 -0.54 6.87
CA VAL A 36 -2.29 0.07 7.87
C VAL A 36 -1.92 1.50 7.49
N ILE A 37 -2.14 2.42 8.43
CA ILE A 37 -1.53 3.76 8.39
C ILE A 37 -0.11 3.62 8.96
N HIS A 38 0.88 3.71 8.08
CA HIS A 38 2.29 3.57 8.42
C HIS A 38 2.89 4.87 8.96
N ALA A 39 3.98 4.75 9.75
CA ALA A 39 4.67 5.89 10.34
C ALA A 39 6.07 6.17 9.74
N GLY A 40 6.52 5.43 8.72
CA GLY A 40 7.83 5.67 8.07
C GLY A 40 9.04 5.07 8.77
N LEU A 41 8.90 3.88 9.40
CA LEU A 41 9.92 3.31 10.29
C LEU A 41 11.16 2.72 9.57
N TYR A 42 10.97 2.09 8.39
CA TYR A 42 11.91 1.07 7.90
C TYR A 42 12.90 1.54 6.82
N TYR A 43 12.47 2.43 5.94
CA TYR A 43 13.24 2.79 4.75
C TYR A 43 14.18 3.98 5.01
N ALA A 44 15.21 4.13 4.19
CA ALA A 44 16.16 5.24 4.28
C ALA A 44 15.46 6.60 4.07
N GLN A 45 16.04 7.65 4.65
CA GLN A 45 15.40 8.97 4.73
C GLN A 45 15.17 9.65 3.37
N ASP A 46 16.05 9.39 2.41
CA ASP A 46 16.04 9.98 1.05
C ASP A 46 15.05 9.32 0.10
N LEU A 47 14.43 8.20 0.49
CA LEU A 47 13.49 7.49 -0.35
C LEU A 47 12.09 8.15 -0.35
N LEU A 48 11.42 8.11 -1.51
CA LEU A 48 10.04 8.60 -1.64
C LEU A 48 9.09 7.90 -0.67
N LYS A 49 9.23 6.59 -0.48
CA LYS A 49 8.45 5.84 0.52
C LYS A 49 8.54 6.43 1.90
N THR A 50 9.71 6.94 2.31
CA THR A 50 9.91 7.54 3.62
C THR A 50 9.36 8.96 3.66
N THR A 51 9.84 9.81 2.76
CA THR A 51 9.50 11.25 2.75
C THR A 51 7.99 11.48 2.60
N LEU A 52 7.37 10.74 1.67
CA LEU A 52 5.92 10.82 1.47
C LEU A 52 5.13 10.22 2.64
N CYS A 53 5.65 9.15 3.28
CA CYS A 53 4.97 8.53 4.42
C CYS A 53 4.99 9.43 5.67
N ILE A 54 6.11 10.04 5.99
CA ILE A 54 6.24 10.96 7.13
C ILE A 54 5.28 12.15 6.98
N ARG A 55 5.20 12.72 5.78
CA ARG A 55 4.25 13.81 5.48
C ARG A 55 2.81 13.30 5.41
N GLY A 56 2.59 12.15 4.78
CA GLY A 56 1.26 11.60 4.50
C GLY A 56 0.53 11.10 5.75
N ASN A 57 1.25 10.56 6.73
CA ASN A 57 0.64 10.03 7.96
C ASN A 57 -0.25 11.05 8.69
N PRO A 58 0.25 12.23 9.11
CA PRO A 58 -0.59 13.22 9.78
C PRO A 58 -1.70 13.78 8.87
N MET A 59 -1.42 13.95 7.57
CA MET A 59 -2.42 14.43 6.61
C MET A 59 -3.58 13.45 6.48
N LEU A 60 -3.29 12.13 6.44
CA LEU A 60 -4.31 11.10 6.34
C LEU A 60 -5.17 11.04 7.60
N TYR A 61 -4.58 11.12 8.79
CA TYR A 61 -5.34 11.21 10.04
C TYR A 61 -6.22 12.47 10.12
N GLU A 62 -5.72 13.59 9.64
CA GLU A 62 -6.49 14.85 9.59
C GLU A 62 -7.67 14.73 8.66
N LEU A 63 -7.46 14.22 7.44
CA LEU A 63 -8.53 13.97 6.48
C LEU A 63 -9.57 13.01 7.07
N CYS A 64 -9.16 11.89 7.64
CA CYS A 64 -10.09 10.92 8.21
C CYS A 64 -10.94 11.51 9.33
N ARG A 65 -10.36 12.31 10.22
CA ARG A 65 -11.12 13.00 11.28
C ARG A 65 -12.10 14.02 10.73
N LYS A 66 -11.68 14.79 9.74
CA LYS A 66 -12.48 15.86 9.14
C LYS A 66 -13.66 15.31 8.34
N GLU A 67 -13.41 14.27 7.54
CA GLU A 67 -14.37 13.74 6.57
C GLU A 67 -15.11 12.50 7.08
N GLY A 68 -14.85 12.06 8.31
CA GLY A 68 -15.53 10.92 8.94
C GLY A 68 -15.13 9.57 8.38
N VAL A 69 -13.95 9.43 7.75
CA VAL A 69 -13.46 8.15 7.28
C VAL A 69 -13.07 7.30 8.50
N PRO A 70 -13.61 6.06 8.64
CA PRO A 70 -13.34 5.22 9.79
C PRO A 70 -11.84 4.88 9.88
N HIS A 71 -11.26 5.14 11.02
CA HIS A 71 -9.84 4.88 11.29
C HIS A 71 -9.60 4.75 12.80
N ARG A 72 -8.48 4.15 13.17
CA ARG A 72 -8.07 4.03 14.57
C ARG A 72 -6.54 4.12 14.69
N LYS A 73 -6.06 5.01 15.54
CA LYS A 73 -4.65 5.14 15.89
C LYS A 73 -4.31 4.11 16.97
N THR A 74 -4.02 2.87 16.54
CA THR A 74 -3.79 1.73 17.43
C THR A 74 -2.39 1.72 18.03
N GLY A 75 -1.43 2.35 17.36
CA GLY A 75 -0.02 2.12 17.58
C GLY A 75 0.44 0.77 16.99
N LYS A 76 1.75 0.58 17.00
CA LYS A 76 2.41 -0.64 16.52
C LYS A 76 3.52 -1.03 17.48
N LEU A 77 3.62 -2.33 17.76
CA LEU A 77 4.75 -2.96 18.42
C LEU A 77 5.52 -3.82 17.43
N ILE A 78 6.83 -3.63 17.36
CA ILE A 78 7.75 -4.53 16.67
C ILE A 78 8.51 -5.26 17.76
N LEU A 79 8.43 -6.60 17.79
CA LEU A 79 8.87 -7.42 18.90
C LEU A 79 10.10 -8.26 18.51
N ALA A 80 11.12 -8.22 19.35
CA ALA A 80 12.21 -9.18 19.36
C ALA A 80 11.83 -10.32 20.31
N THR A 81 11.74 -11.53 19.79
CA THR A 81 11.37 -12.74 20.56
C THR A 81 12.58 -13.54 21.01
N ASP A 82 13.76 -13.22 20.48
CA ASP A 82 15.04 -13.74 20.94
C ASP A 82 16.13 -12.66 20.90
N LYS A 83 17.28 -12.93 21.53
CA LYS A 83 18.38 -11.96 21.63
C LYS A 83 19.02 -11.60 20.30
N SER A 84 18.97 -12.48 19.31
CA SER A 84 19.56 -12.21 17.99
C SER A 84 18.77 -11.15 17.22
N GLU A 85 17.50 -10.96 17.56
CA GLU A 85 16.61 -9.98 16.95
C GLU A 85 16.76 -8.56 17.54
N GLU A 86 17.35 -8.45 18.76
CA GLU A 86 17.49 -7.15 19.45
C GLU A 86 18.37 -6.16 18.68
N GLN A 87 19.44 -6.62 18.02
CA GLN A 87 20.30 -5.76 17.19
C GLN A 87 19.56 -5.19 15.99
N GLN A 88 18.71 -6.01 15.34
CA GLN A 88 17.87 -5.54 14.23
C GLN A 88 16.83 -4.52 14.71
N LEU A 89 16.22 -4.79 15.87
CA LEU A 89 15.26 -3.87 16.48
C LEU A 89 15.90 -2.50 16.77
N GLN A 90 17.13 -2.50 17.29
CA GLN A 90 17.91 -1.29 17.52
C GLN A 90 18.17 -0.53 16.19
N GLY A 91 18.53 -1.25 15.13
CA GLY A 91 18.73 -0.64 13.80
C GLY A 91 17.45 0.00 13.23
N ILE A 92 16.28 -0.62 13.44
CA ILE A 92 14.99 -0.04 13.04
C ILE A 92 14.70 1.22 13.86
N PHE A 93 14.97 1.20 15.17
CA PHE A 93 14.79 2.36 16.04
C PHE A 93 15.66 3.54 15.56
N GLU A 94 16.95 3.33 15.34
CA GLU A 94 17.88 4.36 14.85
C GLU A 94 17.47 4.92 13.47
N GLN A 95 17.00 4.04 12.57
CA GLN A 95 16.47 4.48 11.27
C GLN A 95 15.21 5.34 11.43
N ALA A 96 14.30 4.92 12.29
CA ALA A 96 13.07 5.66 12.54
C ALA A 96 13.31 7.01 13.22
N GLU A 97 14.31 7.11 14.14
CA GLU A 97 14.77 8.40 14.69
C GLU A 97 15.35 9.32 13.61
N LYS A 98 16.21 8.81 12.73
CA LYS A 98 16.74 9.56 11.57
C LYS A 98 15.63 10.05 10.67
N ASN A 99 14.59 9.24 10.47
CA ASN A 99 13.41 9.62 9.68
C ASN A 99 12.52 10.68 10.38
N GLY A 100 12.76 10.97 11.66
CA GLY A 100 11.95 11.91 12.43
C GLY A 100 10.58 11.38 12.83
N VAL A 101 10.42 10.06 12.96
CA VAL A 101 9.15 9.45 13.39
C VAL A 101 8.84 9.82 14.83
N ALA A 102 7.70 10.45 15.06
CA ALA A 102 7.35 10.98 16.37
C ALA A 102 7.00 9.89 17.39
N GLY A 103 7.44 10.07 18.64
CA GLY A 103 7.01 9.30 19.79
C GLY A 103 7.45 7.83 19.82
N ILE A 104 8.37 7.41 18.94
CA ILE A 104 8.92 6.07 18.98
C ILE A 104 9.78 5.86 20.22
N ARG A 105 9.75 4.65 20.75
CA ARG A 105 10.59 4.26 21.87
C ARG A 105 10.83 2.76 21.94
N LEU A 106 11.99 2.39 22.42
CA LEU A 106 12.25 1.01 22.80
C LEU A 106 11.46 0.66 24.08
N VAL A 107 10.99 -0.57 24.16
CA VAL A 107 10.19 -1.07 25.31
C VAL A 107 10.75 -2.41 25.76
N SER A 108 10.74 -2.62 27.09
CA SER A 108 11.10 -3.86 27.72
C SER A 108 9.99 -4.91 27.66
N GLY A 109 10.30 -6.19 27.93
CA GLY A 109 9.29 -7.23 28.01
C GLY A 109 8.14 -6.95 29.00
N LYS A 110 8.43 -6.29 30.14
CA LYS A 110 7.39 -5.85 31.10
C LYS A 110 6.47 -4.77 30.54
N GLU A 111 7.01 -3.85 29.76
CA GLU A 111 6.20 -2.82 29.09
C GLU A 111 5.38 -3.43 27.96
N ILE A 112 5.92 -4.43 27.24
CA ILE A 112 5.16 -5.18 26.23
C ILE A 112 3.97 -5.87 26.87
N GLU A 113 4.18 -6.59 27.99
CA GLU A 113 3.10 -7.25 28.74
C GLU A 113 2.02 -6.25 29.23
N ALA A 114 2.43 -5.05 29.63
CA ALA A 114 1.48 -4.00 30.03
C ALA A 114 0.71 -3.40 28.84
N LEU A 115 1.33 -3.32 27.65
CA LEU A 115 0.73 -2.77 26.43
C LEU A 115 -0.14 -3.83 25.73
N GLU A 116 0.34 -5.06 25.61
CA GLU A 116 -0.30 -6.19 24.90
C GLU A 116 -0.14 -7.46 25.75
N PRO A 117 -1.02 -7.71 26.73
CA PRO A 117 -0.87 -8.79 27.71
C PRO A 117 -0.80 -10.21 27.11
N TYR A 118 -1.30 -10.37 25.91
CA TYR A 118 -1.30 -11.66 25.20
C TYR A 118 -0.18 -11.81 24.18
N SER A 119 0.72 -10.83 24.09
CA SER A 119 1.88 -10.85 23.18
C SER A 119 3.17 -11.10 23.96
N PHE A 120 4.13 -11.75 23.31
CA PHE A 120 5.43 -12.05 23.89
C PHE A 120 6.57 -11.39 23.11
N GLY A 121 7.47 -10.75 23.83
CA GLY A 121 8.73 -10.22 23.32
C GLY A 121 9.72 -9.97 24.47
N LEU A 122 11.01 -10.17 24.23
CA LEU A 122 12.08 -9.81 25.17
C LEU A 122 12.27 -8.30 25.24
N SER A 123 12.20 -7.67 24.08
CA SER A 123 12.23 -6.23 23.88
C SER A 123 11.38 -5.86 22.66
N GLY A 124 11.05 -4.59 22.50
CA GLY A 124 10.24 -4.12 21.38
C GLY A 124 10.49 -2.66 21.02
N LEU A 125 10.00 -2.28 19.85
CA LEU A 125 9.87 -0.89 19.41
C LEU A 125 8.39 -0.53 19.37
N TYR A 126 8.00 0.49 20.11
CA TYR A 126 6.65 1.04 20.07
C TYR A 126 6.60 2.28 19.17
N SER A 127 5.67 2.27 18.21
CA SER A 127 5.38 3.40 17.32
C SER A 127 3.93 3.84 17.50
N PRO A 128 3.67 4.96 18.19
CA PRO A 128 2.31 5.43 18.47
C PRO A 128 1.59 5.97 17.25
N GLU A 129 2.31 6.43 16.23
CA GLU A 129 1.75 7.06 15.04
C GLU A 129 1.20 6.08 14.00
N SER A 130 1.39 4.77 14.20
CA SER A 130 0.80 3.74 13.34
C SER A 130 -0.68 3.50 13.70
N GLY A 131 -1.48 3.08 12.73
CA GLY A 131 -2.88 2.76 12.95
C GLY A 131 -3.50 1.99 11.80
N ILE A 132 -4.82 1.95 11.77
CA ILE A 132 -5.63 1.25 10.76
C ILE A 132 -6.73 2.17 10.23
N ILE A 133 -7.19 1.90 9.01
CA ILE A 133 -8.18 2.69 8.29
C ILE A 133 -9.10 1.78 7.47
N ASP A 134 -10.31 2.21 7.24
CA ASP A 134 -11.17 1.63 6.21
C ASP A 134 -10.77 2.18 4.83
N SER A 135 -10.02 1.38 4.07
CA SER A 135 -9.54 1.77 2.74
C SER A 135 -10.67 1.94 1.72
N HIS A 136 -11.78 1.20 1.86
CA HIS A 136 -12.94 1.33 1.00
C HIS A 136 -13.67 2.65 1.22
N GLN A 137 -13.89 3.04 2.48
CA GLN A 137 -14.50 4.33 2.80
C GLN A 137 -13.61 5.49 2.37
N LEU A 138 -12.28 5.34 2.47
CA LEU A 138 -11.35 6.34 1.96
C LEU A 138 -11.46 6.49 0.43
N MET A 139 -11.47 5.39 -0.31
CA MET A 139 -11.62 5.42 -1.77
C MET A 139 -12.98 6.00 -2.18
N LYS A 140 -14.06 5.62 -1.49
CA LYS A 140 -15.41 6.16 -1.71
C LYS A 140 -15.47 7.67 -1.45
N TYR A 141 -14.79 8.16 -0.42
CA TYR A 141 -14.65 9.59 -0.17
C TYR A 141 -13.99 10.29 -1.35
N PHE A 142 -12.86 9.79 -1.85
CA PHE A 142 -12.17 10.39 -2.99
C PHE A 142 -12.99 10.37 -4.26
N GLU A 143 -13.65 9.25 -4.57
CA GLU A 143 -14.56 9.12 -5.70
C GLU A 143 -15.66 10.16 -5.65
N HIS A 144 -16.47 10.11 -4.58
CA HIS A 144 -17.62 11.01 -4.41
C HIS A 144 -17.21 12.49 -4.46
N THR A 145 -16.06 12.82 -3.85
CA THR A 145 -15.58 14.19 -3.81
C THR A 145 -15.09 14.66 -5.19
N ALA A 146 -14.44 13.79 -5.97
CA ALA A 146 -14.03 14.10 -7.33
C ALA A 146 -15.23 14.26 -8.27
N GLU A 147 -16.20 13.33 -8.21
CA GLU A 147 -17.45 13.40 -9.00
C GLU A 147 -18.27 14.65 -8.69
N SER A 148 -18.40 15.02 -7.42
CA SER A 148 -19.11 16.25 -7.01
C SER A 148 -18.52 17.53 -7.60
N ARG A 149 -17.28 17.46 -8.10
CA ARG A 149 -16.55 18.54 -8.77
C ARG A 149 -16.46 18.36 -10.30
N GLY A 150 -17.17 17.38 -10.84
CA GLY A 150 -17.28 17.18 -12.28
C GLY A 150 -16.30 16.16 -12.88
N THR A 151 -15.60 15.37 -12.06
CA THR A 151 -14.79 14.25 -12.57
C THR A 151 -15.71 13.13 -13.05
N THR A 152 -15.44 12.59 -14.24
CA THR A 152 -16.13 11.41 -14.77
C THR A 152 -15.42 10.13 -14.34
N MET A 153 -16.16 9.18 -13.75
CA MET A 153 -15.67 7.84 -13.44
C MET A 153 -16.18 6.86 -14.51
N ALA A 154 -15.28 6.39 -15.37
CA ALA A 154 -15.60 5.43 -16.43
C ALA A 154 -15.14 4.03 -16.00
N TYR A 155 -16.02 3.30 -15.35
CA TYR A 155 -15.84 1.91 -14.96
C TYR A 155 -16.07 0.95 -16.14
N GLY A 156 -15.50 -0.27 -16.07
CA GLY A 156 -15.57 -1.24 -17.15
C GLY A 156 -14.84 -0.78 -18.42
N THR A 157 -13.86 0.12 -18.28
CA THR A 157 -13.18 0.77 -19.39
C THR A 157 -11.68 0.48 -19.33
N GLU A 158 -11.21 -0.42 -20.19
CA GLU A 158 -9.79 -0.80 -20.28
C GLU A 158 -9.05 0.06 -21.29
N VAL A 159 -7.90 0.62 -20.91
CA VAL A 159 -6.96 1.25 -21.84
C VAL A 159 -6.21 0.14 -22.58
N ILE A 160 -6.31 0.15 -23.92
CA ILE A 160 -5.71 -0.88 -24.78
C ILE A 160 -4.56 -0.36 -25.64
N ALA A 161 -4.49 0.95 -25.87
CA ALA A 161 -3.35 1.64 -26.50
C ALA A 161 -3.20 3.06 -25.98
N LEU A 162 -1.98 3.59 -26.04
CA LEU A 162 -1.63 4.96 -25.68
C LEU A 162 -0.57 5.47 -26.64
N GLU A 163 -0.91 6.51 -27.41
CA GLU A 163 -0.02 7.08 -28.41
C GLU A 163 0.17 8.58 -28.18
N LYS A 164 1.41 9.06 -28.32
CA LYS A 164 1.72 10.49 -28.29
C LYS A 164 1.19 11.16 -29.55
N SER A 165 0.44 12.26 -29.38
CA SER A 165 -0.01 13.14 -30.45
C SER A 165 0.69 14.51 -30.39
N VAL A 166 0.36 15.42 -31.32
CA VAL A 166 0.94 16.78 -31.36
C VAL A 166 0.57 17.56 -30.09
N ASP A 167 -0.69 17.48 -29.66
CA ASP A 167 -1.24 18.29 -28.58
C ASP A 167 -1.47 17.49 -27.28
N GLY A 168 -0.99 16.27 -27.20
CA GLY A 168 -1.20 15.41 -26.03
C GLY A 168 -1.09 13.93 -26.36
N TYR A 169 -2.15 13.18 -26.11
CA TYR A 169 -2.22 11.72 -26.26
C TYR A 169 -3.54 11.29 -26.88
N VAL A 170 -3.48 10.25 -27.70
CA VAL A 170 -4.65 9.45 -28.10
C VAL A 170 -4.66 8.21 -27.22
N VAL A 171 -5.74 8.03 -26.46
CA VAL A 171 -5.96 6.90 -25.58
C VAL A 171 -7.02 6.01 -26.22
N GLU A 172 -6.67 4.79 -26.61
CA GLU A 172 -7.65 3.81 -27.07
C GLU A 172 -8.19 3.04 -25.88
N ILE A 173 -9.49 2.97 -25.80
CA ILE A 173 -10.21 2.27 -24.73
C ILE A 173 -11.11 1.20 -25.31
N LYS A 174 -11.37 0.18 -24.49
CA LYS A 174 -12.34 -0.87 -24.77
C LYS A 174 -13.28 -0.97 -23.58
N ASP A 175 -14.58 -0.94 -23.84
CA ASP A 175 -15.61 -1.10 -22.82
C ASP A 175 -15.98 -2.58 -22.55
N THR A 176 -16.94 -2.81 -21.66
CA THR A 176 -17.43 -4.14 -21.31
C THR A 176 -18.16 -4.86 -22.46
N ASP A 177 -18.72 -4.12 -23.41
CA ASP A 177 -19.43 -4.67 -24.58
C ASP A 177 -18.45 -5.00 -25.72
N GLY A 178 -17.18 -4.62 -25.55
CA GLY A 178 -16.10 -4.81 -26.51
C GLY A 178 -16.00 -3.71 -27.57
N GLU A 179 -16.78 -2.62 -27.41
CA GLU A 179 -16.66 -1.45 -28.26
C GLU A 179 -15.33 -0.70 -27.99
N GLN A 180 -14.71 -0.24 -29.06
CA GLN A 180 -13.46 0.50 -28.97
C GLN A 180 -13.70 1.96 -29.34
N LEU A 181 -13.18 2.85 -28.50
CA LEU A 181 -13.29 4.28 -28.65
C LEU A 181 -11.90 4.92 -28.49
N GLN A 182 -11.73 6.09 -29.07
CA GLN A 182 -10.54 6.92 -28.88
C GLN A 182 -10.90 8.17 -28.10
N LEU A 183 -10.05 8.51 -27.13
CA LEU A 183 -10.12 9.73 -26.33
C LEU A 183 -8.84 10.53 -26.59
N GLU A 184 -8.99 11.85 -26.78
CA GLU A 184 -7.84 12.77 -26.80
C GLU A 184 -7.67 13.38 -25.42
N SER A 185 -6.43 13.46 -24.96
CA SER A 185 -6.09 14.04 -23.67
C SER A 185 -4.77 14.80 -23.72
N ALA A 186 -4.74 16.01 -23.18
CA ALA A 186 -3.50 16.78 -23.05
C ALA A 186 -2.54 16.16 -22.02
N VAL A 187 -3.09 15.50 -21.00
CA VAL A 187 -2.32 14.90 -19.89
C VAL A 187 -2.84 13.51 -19.60
N VAL A 188 -1.94 12.57 -19.41
CA VAL A 188 -2.25 11.20 -18.97
C VAL A 188 -1.52 10.91 -17.67
N ILE A 189 -2.26 10.42 -16.67
CA ILE A 189 -1.70 9.99 -15.37
C ILE A 189 -1.89 8.50 -15.25
N ASN A 190 -0.81 7.77 -15.41
CA ASN A 190 -0.79 6.32 -15.26
C ASN A 190 -0.76 5.93 -13.77
N SER A 191 -1.90 5.53 -13.26
CA SER A 191 -2.08 5.00 -11.90
C SER A 191 -2.54 3.54 -11.91
N ALA A 192 -2.17 2.78 -12.95
CA ALA A 192 -2.73 1.46 -13.25
C ALA A 192 -2.21 0.32 -12.32
N GLY A 193 -1.52 0.65 -11.21
CA GLY A 193 -1.14 -0.31 -10.17
C GLY A 193 -0.30 -1.47 -10.73
N LEU A 194 -0.82 -2.69 -10.69
CA LEU A 194 -0.16 -3.90 -11.21
C LEU A 194 0.10 -3.87 -12.73
N TRP A 195 -0.54 -2.94 -13.45
CA TRP A 195 -0.48 -2.82 -14.90
C TRP A 195 0.21 -1.53 -15.35
N ALA A 196 0.81 -0.79 -14.42
CA ALA A 196 1.40 0.50 -14.72
C ALA A 196 2.59 0.40 -15.70
N ASP A 197 3.36 -0.68 -15.64
CA ASP A 197 4.43 -0.94 -16.61
C ASP A 197 3.89 -1.20 -18.02
N ARG A 198 2.72 -1.84 -18.15
CA ARG A 198 2.07 -2.07 -19.44
C ARG A 198 1.61 -0.75 -20.07
N ILE A 199 1.02 0.15 -19.28
CA ILE A 199 0.62 1.48 -19.77
C ILE A 199 1.85 2.30 -20.17
N ALA A 200 2.94 2.25 -19.40
CA ALA A 200 4.19 2.92 -19.75
C ALA A 200 4.79 2.35 -21.05
N TRP A 201 4.73 1.02 -21.24
CA TRP A 201 5.17 0.37 -22.48
C TRP A 201 4.32 0.78 -23.70
N MET A 202 2.99 0.90 -23.56
CA MET A 202 2.10 1.38 -24.61
C MET A 202 2.48 2.80 -25.08
N ALA A 203 2.97 3.65 -24.16
CA ALA A 203 3.47 4.99 -24.49
C ALA A 203 4.87 4.99 -25.15
N GLY A 204 5.47 3.81 -25.40
CA GLY A 204 6.78 3.67 -26.04
C GLY A 204 7.97 3.64 -25.08
N ILE A 205 7.75 3.53 -23.76
CA ILE A 205 8.82 3.42 -22.77
C ILE A 205 9.37 1.98 -22.74
N ASP A 206 10.69 1.85 -22.88
CA ASP A 206 11.38 0.56 -22.63
C ASP A 206 11.42 0.29 -21.12
N VAL A 207 10.40 -0.44 -20.63
CA VAL A 207 10.19 -0.68 -19.21
C VAL A 207 11.30 -1.47 -18.54
N ASP A 208 12.04 -2.28 -19.28
CA ASP A 208 13.18 -3.04 -18.73
C ASP A 208 14.39 -2.14 -18.55
N LYS A 209 14.73 -1.35 -19.57
CA LYS A 209 15.84 -0.40 -19.53
C LYS A 209 15.62 0.70 -18.49
N GLU A 210 14.41 1.24 -18.40
CA GLU A 210 14.06 2.32 -17.47
C GLU A 210 13.72 1.77 -16.07
N GLY A 211 13.63 0.45 -15.94
CA GLY A 211 13.37 -0.23 -14.68
C GLY A 211 11.95 -0.03 -14.16
N TYR A 212 10.98 0.09 -15.05
CA TYR A 212 9.55 0.21 -14.76
C TYR A 212 8.87 -1.15 -14.68
N ARG A 213 9.57 -2.24 -15.06
CA ARG A 213 9.02 -3.60 -15.03
C ARG A 213 8.49 -3.94 -13.66
N ILE A 214 7.24 -4.39 -13.60
CA ILE A 214 6.58 -4.85 -12.38
C ILE A 214 6.77 -6.35 -12.22
N TYR A 215 7.11 -6.75 -11.01
CA TYR A 215 7.21 -8.13 -10.57
C TYR A 215 6.16 -8.39 -9.50
N PRO A 216 5.04 -9.03 -9.85
CA PRO A 216 3.95 -9.26 -8.92
C PRO A 216 4.41 -10.07 -7.70
N CYS A 217 4.15 -9.55 -6.50
CA CYS A 217 4.51 -10.20 -5.25
C CYS A 217 3.27 -10.38 -4.38
N LYS A 218 2.75 -11.59 -4.35
CA LYS A 218 1.56 -11.99 -3.59
C LYS A 218 1.84 -11.93 -2.10
N GLY A 219 0.85 -11.51 -1.35
CA GLY A 219 0.82 -11.54 0.11
C GLY A 219 -0.47 -12.15 0.58
N GLU A 220 -0.37 -13.25 1.29
CA GLU A 220 -1.51 -14.04 1.77
C GLU A 220 -1.74 -13.78 3.25
N TYR A 221 -2.99 -13.88 3.66
CA TYR A 221 -3.44 -13.66 5.02
C TYR A 221 -4.28 -14.83 5.49
N PHE A 222 -4.11 -15.17 6.77
CA PHE A 222 -4.96 -16.08 7.50
C PHE A 222 -5.74 -15.31 8.56
N SER A 223 -7.04 -15.50 8.61
CA SER A 223 -7.88 -14.99 9.68
C SER A 223 -7.66 -15.81 10.95
N VAL A 224 -7.75 -15.14 12.10
CA VAL A 224 -7.68 -15.78 13.41
C VAL A 224 -9.09 -16.01 13.95
N SER A 225 -9.35 -17.16 14.55
CA SER A 225 -10.62 -17.52 15.16
C SER A 225 -11.19 -16.40 16.06
N SER A 226 -12.47 -16.12 15.91
CA SER A 226 -13.20 -15.07 16.66
C SER A 226 -13.15 -15.25 18.18
N ARG A 227 -12.82 -16.47 18.69
CA ARG A 227 -12.58 -16.71 20.14
C ARG A 227 -11.43 -15.86 20.71
N HIS A 228 -10.59 -15.30 19.84
CA HIS A 228 -9.47 -14.45 20.21
C HIS A 228 -9.69 -12.96 19.88
N GLN A 229 -10.89 -12.60 19.43
CA GLN A 229 -11.22 -11.20 19.14
C GLN A 229 -11.01 -10.33 20.40
N GLY A 230 -10.35 -9.17 20.21
CA GLY A 230 -10.06 -8.24 21.29
C GLY A 230 -8.87 -8.63 22.20
N LYS A 231 -8.20 -9.77 22.00
CA LYS A 231 -6.97 -10.09 22.72
C LYS A 231 -5.78 -9.21 22.34
N VAL A 232 -5.74 -8.77 21.08
CA VAL A 232 -4.70 -7.88 20.57
C VAL A 232 -5.34 -6.54 20.25
N GLY A 233 -4.79 -5.46 20.79
CA GLY A 233 -5.33 -4.11 20.62
C GLY A 233 -4.49 -3.20 19.71
N ARG A 234 -3.29 -3.66 19.33
CA ARG A 234 -2.32 -2.95 18.48
C ARG A 234 -1.88 -3.79 17.28
N LEU A 235 -1.23 -3.15 16.33
CA LEU A 235 -0.49 -3.88 15.31
C LEU A 235 0.75 -4.50 15.97
N VAL A 236 0.90 -5.83 15.88
CA VAL A 236 2.03 -6.55 16.48
C VAL A 236 2.82 -7.27 15.39
N TYR A 237 4.06 -6.88 15.21
CA TYR A 237 4.94 -7.35 14.15
C TYR A 237 6.17 -8.03 14.78
N PRO A 238 6.64 -9.14 14.25
CA PRO A 238 7.98 -9.61 14.58
C PRO A 238 9.03 -8.69 13.99
N THR A 239 10.24 -8.73 14.53
CA THR A 239 11.41 -8.11 13.88
C THR A 239 11.59 -8.72 12.48
N PRO A 240 11.75 -7.91 11.40
CA PRO A 240 11.95 -8.43 10.06
C PRO A 240 13.15 -9.36 10.02
N SER A 241 13.03 -10.54 9.43
CA SER A 241 14.19 -11.37 9.13
C SER A 241 14.81 -10.94 7.81
N THR A 242 16.09 -11.28 7.60
CA THR A 242 16.83 -10.97 6.34
C THR A 242 16.19 -11.59 5.10
N ILE A 243 15.27 -12.52 5.27
CA ILE A 243 14.65 -13.30 4.18
C ILE A 243 13.17 -12.99 3.99
N HIS A 244 12.43 -12.57 5.04
CA HIS A 244 10.98 -12.33 4.98
C HIS A 244 10.53 -11.22 5.91
N LEU A 245 9.51 -10.45 5.50
CA LEU A 245 8.84 -9.46 6.35
C LEU A 245 8.10 -10.07 7.57
N GLY A 246 8.12 -11.39 7.75
CA GLY A 246 7.45 -12.09 8.84
C GLY A 246 5.92 -12.11 8.69
N ALA A 247 5.27 -12.96 9.47
CA ALA A 247 3.81 -12.95 9.61
C ALA A 247 3.43 -11.87 10.64
N HIS A 248 2.76 -10.82 10.21
CA HIS A 248 2.32 -9.73 11.08
C HIS A 248 0.96 -10.03 11.68
N ALA A 249 0.71 -9.62 12.92
CA ALA A 249 -0.62 -9.55 13.47
C ALA A 249 -1.25 -8.19 13.10
N VAL A 250 -2.28 -8.24 12.27
CA VAL A 250 -2.97 -7.07 11.71
C VAL A 250 -4.41 -7.06 12.22
N LEU A 251 -4.86 -5.90 12.67
CA LEU A 251 -6.22 -5.69 13.13
C LEU A 251 -7.07 -5.05 12.05
N SER A 252 -8.34 -5.41 12.00
CA SER A 252 -9.39 -4.62 11.35
C SER A 252 -10.10 -3.70 12.35
N LEU A 253 -10.92 -2.78 11.85
CA LEU A 253 -11.63 -1.82 12.70
C LEU A 253 -12.68 -2.48 13.62
N ASP A 254 -13.13 -3.67 13.30
CA ASP A 254 -14.03 -4.52 14.10
C ASP A 254 -13.28 -5.51 15.01
N ASP A 255 -11.99 -5.27 15.27
CA ASP A 255 -11.12 -6.06 16.15
C ASP A 255 -10.90 -7.51 15.72
N ARG A 256 -11.16 -7.86 14.47
CA ARG A 256 -10.73 -9.14 13.91
C ARG A 256 -9.23 -9.12 13.70
N LEU A 257 -8.61 -10.23 14.00
CA LEU A 257 -7.17 -10.42 13.87
C LEU A 257 -6.87 -11.27 12.63
N LYS A 258 -5.87 -10.85 11.88
CA LYS A 258 -5.31 -11.57 10.72
C LYS A 258 -3.80 -11.75 10.93
N ILE A 259 -3.27 -12.86 10.45
CA ILE A 259 -1.83 -13.11 10.37
C ILE A 259 -1.39 -13.02 8.92
N GLY A 260 -0.41 -12.18 8.66
CA GLY A 260 0.11 -11.94 7.29
C GLY A 260 0.51 -10.48 7.08
N PRO A 261 0.89 -10.14 5.85
CA PRO A 261 1.04 -11.05 4.72
C PRO A 261 2.44 -11.70 4.66
N ASN A 262 2.54 -12.81 3.92
CA ASN A 262 3.80 -13.32 3.41
C ASN A 262 4.27 -12.53 2.16
N ALA A 263 5.29 -13.03 1.45
CA ALA A 263 5.79 -12.43 0.22
C ALA A 263 6.26 -13.52 -0.76
N VAL A 264 5.43 -13.81 -1.75
CA VAL A 264 5.66 -14.83 -2.78
C VAL A 264 5.59 -14.17 -4.16
N TYR A 265 6.70 -14.19 -4.92
CA TYR A 265 6.68 -13.73 -6.32
C TYR A 265 5.90 -14.72 -7.17
N VAL A 266 5.04 -14.21 -8.04
CA VAL A 266 4.15 -14.99 -8.91
C VAL A 266 4.22 -14.48 -10.34
N ASP A 267 4.08 -15.39 -11.30
CA ASP A 267 4.03 -15.04 -12.72
C ASP A 267 2.60 -14.69 -13.16
N GLU A 268 1.60 -15.25 -12.48
CA GLU A 268 0.18 -15.03 -12.77
C GLU A 268 -0.53 -14.35 -11.60
N ILE A 269 -1.46 -13.45 -11.92
CA ILE A 269 -2.28 -12.75 -10.93
C ILE A 269 -3.37 -13.70 -10.43
N SER A 270 -3.22 -14.19 -9.20
CA SER A 270 -4.22 -15.02 -8.53
C SER A 270 -4.38 -14.60 -7.07
N TYR A 271 -5.62 -14.41 -6.66
CA TYR A 271 -5.98 -14.01 -5.29
C TYR A 271 -6.40 -15.20 -4.40
N GLN A 272 -6.25 -16.43 -4.90
CA GLN A 272 -6.45 -17.62 -4.07
C GLN A 272 -5.36 -17.71 -3.01
N VAL A 273 -5.75 -18.04 -1.79
CA VAL A 273 -4.82 -18.31 -0.68
C VAL A 273 -4.40 -19.79 -0.72
N ASP A 274 -3.11 -20.03 -0.55
CA ASP A 274 -2.58 -21.38 -0.44
C ASP A 274 -2.87 -21.93 0.96
N GLU A 275 -3.77 -22.91 1.06
CA GLU A 275 -4.18 -23.52 2.32
C GLU A 275 -3.02 -24.24 3.01
N ASP A 276 -2.09 -24.82 2.27
CA ASP A 276 -0.91 -25.52 2.79
C ASP A 276 0.06 -24.59 3.52
N GLY A 277 -0.08 -23.27 3.33
CA GLY A 277 0.69 -22.25 4.04
C GLY A 277 0.36 -22.09 5.54
N GLN A 278 -0.75 -22.63 6.01
CA GLN A 278 -1.28 -22.44 7.39
C GLN A 278 -0.24 -22.71 8.46
N GLU A 279 0.49 -23.83 8.37
CA GLU A 279 1.49 -24.23 9.36
C GLU A 279 2.68 -23.26 9.43
N GLU A 280 3.10 -22.70 8.29
CA GLU A 280 4.16 -21.70 8.24
C GLU A 280 3.72 -20.40 8.94
N PHE A 281 2.50 -19.92 8.68
CA PHE A 281 1.94 -18.74 9.35
C PHE A 281 1.81 -18.95 10.85
N TYR A 282 1.29 -20.11 11.26
CA TYR A 282 1.18 -20.49 12.68
C TYR A 282 2.53 -20.51 13.38
N SER A 283 3.52 -21.21 12.81
CA SER A 283 4.85 -21.35 13.42
C SER A 283 5.55 -20.01 13.62
N LYS A 284 5.35 -19.06 12.71
CA LYS A 284 5.86 -17.70 12.81
C LYS A 284 5.10 -16.86 13.83
N ALA A 285 3.77 -16.92 13.81
CA ALA A 285 2.93 -16.07 14.65
C ALA A 285 2.97 -16.48 16.13
N ARG A 286 3.00 -17.78 16.46
CA ARG A 286 3.03 -18.25 17.84
C ARG A 286 4.27 -17.81 18.63
N ARG A 287 5.34 -17.40 17.96
CA ARG A 287 6.56 -16.87 18.63
C ARG A 287 6.26 -15.61 19.43
N PHE A 288 5.37 -14.76 18.93
CA PHE A 288 4.99 -13.49 19.56
C PHE A 288 3.52 -13.44 20.00
N LEU A 289 2.68 -14.40 19.57
CA LEU A 289 1.29 -14.59 20.00
C LEU A 289 1.12 -16.02 20.54
N PRO A 290 1.62 -16.32 21.74
CA PRO A 290 1.70 -17.67 22.27
C PRO A 290 0.34 -18.34 22.55
N PHE A 291 -0.75 -17.58 22.50
CA PHE A 291 -2.11 -18.08 22.68
C PHE A 291 -2.69 -18.76 21.43
N LEU A 292 -2.04 -18.61 20.27
CA LEU A 292 -2.53 -19.20 19.02
C LEU A 292 -2.30 -20.71 18.99
N GLU A 293 -3.28 -21.42 18.47
CA GLU A 293 -3.21 -22.82 18.05
C GLU A 293 -3.33 -22.90 16.53
N LEU A 294 -2.90 -24.01 15.93
CA LEU A 294 -2.93 -24.19 14.48
C LEU A 294 -4.36 -24.04 13.92
N GLU A 295 -5.33 -24.64 14.64
CA GLU A 295 -6.75 -24.65 14.28
C GLU A 295 -7.42 -23.26 14.36
N ASP A 296 -6.74 -22.29 14.95
CA ASP A 296 -7.22 -20.91 14.98
C ASP A 296 -7.08 -20.17 13.67
N LEU A 297 -6.24 -20.65 12.77
CA LEU A 297 -5.97 -20.01 11.51
C LEU A 297 -6.83 -20.61 10.39
N ALA A 298 -7.41 -19.74 9.57
CA ALA A 298 -8.12 -20.14 8.34
C ALA A 298 -7.71 -19.22 7.21
N PRO A 299 -7.60 -19.72 5.95
CA PRO A 299 -7.35 -18.88 4.78
C PRO A 299 -8.33 -17.71 4.72
N ASP A 300 -7.85 -16.50 4.42
CA ASP A 300 -8.70 -15.30 4.39
C ASP A 300 -8.60 -14.60 3.03
N MET A 301 -7.57 -13.84 2.80
CA MET A 301 -7.43 -13.05 1.59
C MET A 301 -5.99 -13.04 1.07
N ALA A 302 -5.83 -12.70 -0.20
CA ALA A 302 -4.54 -12.37 -0.77
C ALA A 302 -4.59 -10.99 -1.44
N GLY A 303 -3.46 -10.29 -1.40
CA GLY A 303 -3.19 -9.08 -2.16
C GLY A 303 -1.92 -9.23 -2.99
N ILE A 304 -1.73 -8.42 -4.02
CA ILE A 304 -0.54 -8.48 -4.86
C ILE A 304 0.11 -7.10 -4.90
N ARG A 305 1.41 -7.08 -4.61
CA ARG A 305 2.23 -5.86 -4.62
C ARG A 305 2.89 -5.69 -5.98
N PRO A 306 2.83 -4.51 -6.60
CA PRO A 306 3.55 -4.18 -7.83
C PRO A 306 5.02 -3.85 -7.52
N LYS A 307 5.86 -4.85 -7.26
CA LYS A 307 7.28 -4.60 -6.96
C LYS A 307 8.10 -4.28 -8.20
N LEU A 308 9.11 -3.42 -8.04
CA LEU A 308 10.05 -3.02 -9.09
C LEU A 308 11.37 -3.81 -9.07
N TYR A 309 11.44 -4.89 -8.31
CA TYR A 309 12.62 -5.74 -8.17
C TYR A 309 12.20 -7.18 -7.89
N ARG A 310 13.04 -8.12 -8.34
CA ARG A 310 12.86 -9.57 -8.10
C ARG A 310 13.38 -9.97 -6.72
N LYS A 311 13.02 -11.17 -6.29
CA LYS A 311 13.58 -11.78 -5.07
C LYS A 311 15.11 -11.84 -5.20
N GLY A 312 15.81 -11.26 -4.22
CA GLY A 312 17.28 -11.22 -4.18
C GLY A 312 17.92 -10.05 -4.90
N GLU A 313 17.15 -9.25 -5.63
CA GLU A 313 17.66 -8.00 -6.21
C GLU A 313 17.62 -6.85 -5.18
N PRO A 314 18.42 -5.80 -5.39
CA PRO A 314 18.38 -4.60 -4.55
C PRO A 314 16.98 -3.98 -4.53
N PHE A 315 16.63 -3.44 -3.38
CA PHE A 315 15.39 -2.69 -3.19
C PHE A 315 15.31 -1.49 -4.17
N ARG A 316 14.11 -1.26 -4.70
CA ARG A 316 13.78 -0.10 -5.54
C ARG A 316 12.57 0.62 -4.97
N ASP A 317 12.63 1.95 -5.03
CA ASP A 317 11.59 2.84 -4.53
C ASP A 317 10.45 3.03 -5.55
N PHE A 318 9.41 3.77 -5.15
CA PHE A 318 8.36 4.27 -6.03
C PHE A 318 8.94 5.07 -7.20
N ILE A 319 8.29 4.99 -8.34
CA ILE A 319 8.51 5.89 -9.47
C ILE A 319 7.30 6.82 -9.57
N ILE A 320 7.57 8.12 -9.47
CA ILE A 320 6.62 9.21 -9.70
C ILE A 320 7.33 10.15 -10.66
N GLN A 321 7.05 10.02 -11.94
CA GLN A 321 7.85 10.65 -12.99
C GLN A 321 6.96 11.26 -14.07
N GLU A 322 7.18 12.54 -14.36
CA GLU A 322 6.71 13.19 -15.60
C GLU A 322 7.73 12.88 -16.71
N GLU A 323 7.28 12.46 -17.87
CA GLU A 323 8.11 11.84 -18.91
C GLU A 323 8.59 12.81 -20.01
N GLY A 324 8.56 14.09 -19.77
CA GLY A 324 8.98 15.14 -20.73
C GLY A 324 10.43 15.01 -21.20
N GLU A 325 11.34 14.57 -20.32
CA GLU A 325 12.74 14.31 -20.69
C GLU A 325 12.89 13.18 -21.73
N ARG A 326 11.86 12.31 -21.85
CA ARG A 326 11.76 11.25 -22.85
C ARG A 326 10.95 11.67 -24.09
N GLY A 327 10.58 12.94 -24.19
CA GLY A 327 9.72 13.44 -25.27
C GLY A 327 8.24 13.14 -25.08
N LEU A 328 7.83 12.65 -23.91
CA LEU A 328 6.46 12.27 -23.55
C LEU A 328 5.86 13.28 -22.55
N SER A 329 6.05 14.59 -22.83
CA SER A 329 5.52 15.65 -21.95
C SER A 329 4.02 15.50 -21.74
N GLY A 330 3.57 15.63 -20.48
CA GLY A 330 2.19 15.45 -20.08
C GLY A 330 1.82 14.01 -19.71
N LEU A 331 2.75 13.05 -19.79
CA LEU A 331 2.59 11.72 -19.21
C LEU A 331 3.22 11.68 -17.83
N VAL A 332 2.43 11.38 -16.81
CA VAL A 332 2.93 11.13 -15.45
C VAL A 332 2.76 9.66 -15.12
N ASN A 333 3.86 8.98 -14.83
CA ASN A 333 3.87 7.58 -14.44
C ASN A 333 3.98 7.41 -12.92
N LEU A 334 3.06 6.63 -12.34
CA LEU A 334 3.09 6.13 -10.96
C LEU A 334 3.33 4.63 -11.01
N VAL A 335 4.58 4.19 -10.91
CA VAL A 335 4.93 2.77 -11.06
C VAL A 335 5.49 2.21 -9.75
N GLY A 336 5.11 0.99 -9.42
CA GLY A 336 5.57 0.33 -8.21
C GLY A 336 4.97 0.87 -6.92
N ILE A 337 3.80 1.52 -6.97
CA ILE A 337 3.14 2.05 -5.77
C ILE A 337 2.55 0.88 -4.98
N GLU A 338 3.36 0.36 -4.07
CA GLU A 338 2.99 -0.64 -3.05
C GLU A 338 2.93 0.00 -1.64
N SER A 339 3.08 -0.76 -0.55
CA SER A 339 3.20 -0.18 0.80
C SER A 339 4.41 0.77 0.89
N PRO A 340 4.23 1.98 1.44
CA PRO A 340 3.05 2.52 2.16
C PRO A 340 2.09 3.36 1.30
N GLY A 341 1.80 3.00 0.05
CA GLY A 341 1.00 3.77 -0.92
C GLY A 341 -0.34 4.28 -0.39
N LEU A 342 -1.04 3.50 0.45
CA LEU A 342 -2.27 3.92 1.10
C LEU A 342 -2.04 5.14 2.02
N THR A 343 -1.03 5.09 2.88
CA THR A 343 -0.67 6.20 3.77
C THR A 343 -0.21 7.42 2.99
N THR A 344 0.46 7.21 1.85
CA THR A 344 1.05 8.27 1.04
C THR A 344 0.13 8.79 -0.06
N CYS A 345 -1.11 8.33 -0.16
CA CYS A 345 -1.99 8.66 -1.28
C CYS A 345 -2.22 10.17 -1.47
N LEU A 346 -2.31 10.92 -0.37
CA LEU A 346 -2.45 12.38 -0.41
C LEU A 346 -1.17 13.08 -0.88
N THR A 347 -0.01 12.65 -0.38
CA THR A 347 1.27 13.22 -0.76
C THR A 347 1.69 12.82 -2.17
N ILE A 348 1.34 11.62 -2.64
CA ILE A 348 1.48 11.24 -4.06
C ILE A 348 0.61 12.16 -4.93
N ALA A 349 -0.63 12.43 -4.53
CA ALA A 349 -1.50 13.34 -5.27
C ALA A 349 -0.95 14.78 -5.33
N GLU A 350 -0.29 15.25 -4.27
CA GLU A 350 0.43 16.53 -4.27
C GLU A 350 1.62 16.53 -5.22
N GLU A 351 2.41 15.45 -5.25
CA GLU A 351 3.54 15.35 -6.19
C GLU A 351 3.05 15.34 -7.64
N VAL A 352 1.99 14.62 -7.97
CA VAL A 352 1.40 14.63 -9.31
C VAL A 352 0.92 16.04 -9.69
N ASP A 353 0.19 16.72 -8.80
CA ASP A 353 -0.28 18.10 -9.05
C ASP A 353 0.86 19.10 -9.27
N ARG A 354 2.02 18.88 -8.63
CA ARG A 354 3.22 19.71 -8.80
C ARG A 354 3.95 19.44 -10.12
N LEU A 355 3.88 18.22 -10.64
CA LEU A 355 4.52 17.82 -11.90
C LEU A 355 3.76 18.32 -13.13
N LEU A 356 2.48 18.65 -13.02
CA LEU A 356 1.62 19.22 -14.04
C LEU A 356 1.63 20.77 -14.03
#